data_f891bac1e789acf0d0123d81a283fa45
#
_entry.id   f891bac1e789acf0d0123d81a283fa45
#
_cell.length_a   1.000
_cell.length_b   1.000
_cell.length_c   1.000
_cell.angle_alpha   90.00
_cell.angle_beta   90.00
_cell.angle_gamma   90.00
#
_symmetry.space_group_name_H-M   'P 1'
#
loop_
_entity.id
_entity.type
_entity.pdbx_description
1 polymer ?
#
loop_
_entity_poly.entity_id
_entity_poly.type
_entity_poly.pdbx_seq_one_letter_code
_entity_poly.pdbx_strand_id
1 'polypeptide(L)'
;RKTITWSAWVRRTKISGESNLFSVGSSSTDAAFRFNSDDTLQVRDGAGGELTTEAVFRDTGWYHIVVKIDTTQSTAADRFRLYVNGSETVYSAASYASEDANIDWNQTQPHYIGRQAHNTSNLYDGAICQVYFIDGQALGPENFGFTDPLTNTWKPKKYTGTFTGTNTFYLPMDGNSLIGKDQSGNGNDWTPVNFGGSVALEKATGAKPILNTTQGGTQAGVGVFG
;
A
#
# COMPACT_ATOMS: atom_id res chain seq x y z
N ARG A 1 -10.96 -15.02 1.54
CA ARG A 1 -11.02 -13.98 2.57
C ARG A 1 -12.00 -12.89 2.17
N LYS A 2 -12.59 -12.21 3.15
CA LYS A 2 -13.66 -11.23 2.93
C LYS A 2 -13.28 -9.82 3.38
N THR A 3 -12.33 -9.72 4.32
CA THR A 3 -12.00 -8.46 4.99
C THR A 3 -10.50 -8.26 5.05
N ILE A 4 -10.02 -7.13 4.54
CA ILE A 4 -8.61 -6.71 4.62
C ILE A 4 -8.47 -5.19 4.68
N THR A 5 -7.33 -4.74 5.17
CA THR A 5 -6.83 -3.39 4.97
C THR A 5 -5.42 -3.44 4.42
N TRP A 6 -5.15 -2.68 3.37
CA TRP A 6 -3.81 -2.37 2.91
C TRP A 6 -3.55 -0.88 3.06
N SER A 7 -2.36 -0.52 3.54
CA SER A 7 -1.96 0.86 3.70
C SER A 7 -0.49 1.02 3.36
N ALA A 8 -0.13 2.07 2.63
CA ALA A 8 1.26 2.42 2.36
C ALA A 8 1.44 3.91 2.09
N TRP A 9 2.63 4.41 2.36
CA TRP A 9 3.11 5.68 1.85
C TRP A 9 3.90 5.45 0.58
N VAL A 10 3.56 6.17 -0.48
CA VAL A 10 4.16 6.01 -1.80
C VAL A 10 4.55 7.37 -2.37
N ARG A 11 5.62 7.40 -3.15
CA ARG A 11 6.10 8.56 -3.88
C ARG A 11 6.51 8.12 -5.27
N ARG A 12 5.88 8.68 -6.29
CA ARG A 12 6.17 8.35 -7.69
C ARG A 12 7.36 9.12 -8.20
N THR A 13 8.20 8.48 -9.03
CA THR A 13 9.27 9.13 -9.81
C THR A 13 8.99 9.04 -11.30
N LYS A 14 8.12 8.13 -11.72
CA LYS A 14 7.66 7.99 -13.10
C LYS A 14 6.15 8.21 -13.16
N ILE A 15 5.71 9.01 -14.11
CA ILE A 15 4.31 9.29 -14.44
C ILE A 15 3.99 8.80 -15.85
N SER A 16 2.72 8.81 -16.22
CA SER A 16 2.22 8.42 -17.56
C SER A 16 2.60 6.99 -17.94
N GLY A 17 2.56 6.08 -16.97
CA GLY A 17 2.79 4.66 -17.20
C GLY A 17 2.15 3.81 -16.11
N GLU A 18 1.60 2.65 -16.48
CA GLU A 18 1.07 1.73 -15.49
C GLU A 18 2.16 1.28 -14.53
N SER A 19 1.89 1.31 -13.23
CA SER A 19 2.82 0.86 -12.21
C SER A 19 2.08 0.27 -11.01
N ASN A 20 2.47 -0.93 -10.60
CA ASN A 20 1.78 -1.69 -9.58
C ASN A 20 2.42 -1.48 -8.20
N LEU A 21 1.61 -1.10 -7.23
CA LEU A 21 2.01 -0.97 -5.83
C LEU A 21 1.97 -2.32 -5.10
N PHE A 22 0.87 -3.05 -5.31
CA PHE A 22 0.66 -4.36 -4.71
C PHE A 22 -0.19 -5.20 -5.66
N SER A 23 0.17 -6.45 -5.88
CA SER A 23 -0.56 -7.33 -6.78
C SER A 23 -0.53 -8.78 -6.30
N VAL A 24 -1.52 -9.54 -6.73
CA VAL A 24 -1.65 -10.96 -6.42
C VAL A 24 -2.12 -11.74 -7.63
N GLY A 25 -1.65 -12.98 -7.76
CA GLY A 25 -2.08 -13.90 -8.80
C GLY A 25 -0.98 -14.29 -9.76
N SER A 26 -1.37 -14.89 -10.88
CA SER A 26 -0.48 -15.41 -11.93
C SER A 26 -1.03 -15.22 -13.34
N SER A 27 -2.14 -14.49 -13.50
CA SER A 27 -2.82 -14.26 -14.78
C SER A 27 -3.07 -12.78 -15.03
N SER A 28 -3.49 -12.44 -16.23
CA SER A 28 -3.82 -11.05 -16.63
C SER A 28 -5.04 -10.46 -15.91
N THR A 29 -5.79 -11.29 -15.19
CA THR A 29 -6.94 -10.87 -14.37
C THR A 29 -6.58 -10.71 -12.90
N ASP A 30 -5.30 -10.56 -12.60
CA ASP A 30 -4.77 -10.41 -11.25
C ASP A 30 -5.43 -9.26 -10.51
N ALA A 31 -5.57 -9.41 -9.19
CA ALA A 31 -5.90 -8.30 -8.32
C ALA A 31 -4.69 -7.36 -8.20
N ALA A 32 -4.93 -6.07 -8.24
CA ALA A 32 -3.87 -5.06 -8.20
C ALA A 32 -4.32 -3.74 -7.55
N PHE A 33 -3.40 -3.13 -6.82
CA PHE A 33 -3.43 -1.71 -6.47
C PHE A 33 -2.35 -1.04 -7.31
N ARG A 34 -2.74 -0.11 -8.18
CA ARG A 34 -1.83 0.43 -9.19
C ARG A 34 -2.17 1.86 -9.60
N PHE A 35 -1.19 2.55 -10.14
CA PHE A 35 -1.41 3.72 -10.97
C PHE A 35 -1.58 3.26 -12.42
N ASN A 36 -2.63 3.75 -13.07
CA ASN A 36 -2.89 3.53 -14.50
C ASN A 36 -1.98 4.42 -15.36
N SER A 37 -1.97 4.19 -16.67
CA SER A 37 -1.21 5.01 -17.64
C SER A 37 -1.69 6.45 -17.77
N ASP A 38 -2.91 6.74 -17.34
CA ASP A 38 -3.49 8.09 -17.25
C ASP A 38 -3.25 8.77 -15.90
N ASP A 39 -2.46 8.11 -15.03
CA ASP A 39 -2.11 8.55 -13.68
C ASP A 39 -3.26 8.51 -12.65
N THR A 40 -4.39 7.91 -12.98
CA THR A 40 -5.41 7.57 -11.97
C THR A 40 -4.94 6.43 -11.09
N LEU A 41 -5.49 6.34 -9.88
CA LEU A 41 -5.24 5.21 -8.97
C LEU A 41 -6.38 4.20 -9.10
N GLN A 42 -6.02 2.92 -9.23
CA GLN A 42 -6.99 1.83 -9.37
C GLN A 42 -6.76 0.77 -8.29
N VAL A 43 -7.86 0.31 -7.74
CA VAL A 43 -7.97 -0.92 -6.95
C VAL A 43 -8.81 -1.90 -7.75
N ARG A 44 -8.27 -3.09 -8.00
CA ARG A 44 -8.97 -4.13 -8.76
C ARG A 44 -8.86 -5.46 -8.03
N ASP A 45 -9.98 -6.17 -7.97
CA ASP A 45 -10.08 -7.53 -7.45
C ASP A 45 -10.76 -8.43 -8.47
N GLY A 46 -10.24 -9.65 -8.66
CA GLY A 46 -10.79 -10.61 -9.61
C GLY A 46 -12.21 -11.09 -9.28
N ALA A 47 -12.67 -10.90 -8.03
CA ALA A 47 -14.07 -11.16 -7.63
C ALA A 47 -15.06 -10.09 -8.13
N GLY A 48 -14.62 -9.14 -8.96
CA GLY A 48 -15.47 -8.12 -9.59
C GLY A 48 -15.50 -6.78 -8.88
N GLY A 49 -14.68 -6.56 -7.86
CA GLY A 49 -14.49 -5.25 -7.24
C GLY A 49 -13.47 -4.42 -8.02
N GLU A 50 -13.85 -3.21 -8.42
CA GLU A 50 -12.94 -2.27 -9.07
C GLU A 50 -13.31 -0.83 -8.71
N LEU A 51 -12.32 -0.05 -8.29
CA LEU A 51 -12.42 1.38 -8.07
C LEU A 51 -11.34 2.07 -8.89
N THR A 52 -11.71 3.08 -9.66
CA THR A 52 -10.76 3.98 -10.34
C THR A 52 -11.06 5.41 -9.92
N THR A 53 -10.02 6.14 -9.49
CA THR A 53 -10.18 7.51 -9.03
C THR A 53 -10.51 8.45 -10.19
N GLU A 54 -11.28 9.52 -9.90
CA GLU A 54 -11.39 10.66 -10.80
C GLU A 54 -10.11 11.51 -10.80
N ALA A 55 -9.51 11.65 -9.61
CA ALA A 55 -8.26 12.38 -9.45
C ALA A 55 -7.08 11.67 -10.11
N VAL A 56 -6.15 12.46 -10.65
CA VAL A 56 -4.87 12.01 -11.21
C VAL A 56 -3.72 12.41 -10.28
N PHE A 57 -2.68 11.56 -10.20
CA PHE A 57 -1.58 11.69 -9.25
C PHE A 57 -0.25 11.91 -9.99
N ARG A 58 0.07 13.16 -10.30
CA ARG A 58 1.21 13.56 -11.16
C ARG A 58 2.31 14.32 -10.47
N ASP A 59 2.16 14.67 -9.20
CA ASP A 59 3.23 15.30 -8.46
C ASP A 59 4.22 14.29 -7.87
N THR A 60 5.36 14.78 -7.43
CA THR A 60 6.43 13.99 -6.81
C THR A 60 6.32 13.96 -5.28
N GLY A 61 5.20 14.36 -4.74
CA GLY A 61 4.91 14.33 -3.31
C GLY A 61 4.67 12.91 -2.80
N TRP A 62 4.56 12.80 -1.49
CA TRP A 62 4.15 11.57 -0.86
C TRP A 62 2.62 11.48 -0.81
N TYR A 63 2.10 10.32 -1.17
CA TYR A 63 0.71 9.95 -1.01
C TYR A 63 0.59 8.84 0.02
N HIS A 64 -0.32 8.99 0.95
CA HIS A 64 -0.77 7.89 1.80
C HIS A 64 -1.99 7.25 1.17
N ILE A 65 -1.88 5.97 0.84
CA ILE A 65 -2.97 5.22 0.20
C ILE A 65 -3.46 4.17 1.20
N VAL A 66 -4.77 4.12 1.42
CA VAL A 66 -5.42 3.07 2.20
C VAL A 66 -6.53 2.45 1.37
N VAL A 67 -6.47 1.13 1.23
CA VAL A 67 -7.51 0.30 0.61
C VAL A 67 -8.18 -0.49 1.72
N LYS A 68 -9.47 -0.28 1.87
CA LYS A 68 -10.32 -0.98 2.81
C LYS A 68 -11.30 -1.86 2.04
N ILE A 69 -11.27 -3.16 2.30
CA ILE A 69 -12.20 -4.13 1.70
C ILE A 69 -12.91 -4.89 2.80
N ASP A 70 -14.23 -4.95 2.69
CA ASP A 70 -15.10 -5.75 3.56
C ASP A 70 -16.33 -6.20 2.78
N THR A 71 -16.26 -7.36 2.16
CA THR A 71 -17.39 -7.88 1.35
C THR A 71 -18.60 -8.32 2.18
N THR A 72 -18.50 -8.35 3.50
CA THR A 72 -19.63 -8.69 4.38
C THR A 72 -20.64 -7.56 4.51
N GLN A 73 -20.34 -6.38 3.99
CA GLN A 73 -21.23 -5.23 4.03
C GLN A 73 -22.41 -5.41 3.10
N SER A 74 -23.63 -5.16 3.61
CA SER A 74 -24.86 -5.22 2.81
C SER A 74 -24.90 -4.15 1.71
N THR A 75 -24.40 -2.94 2.01
CA THR A 75 -24.27 -1.86 1.03
C THR A 75 -23.07 -2.10 0.13
N ALA A 76 -23.28 -2.19 -1.18
CA ALA A 76 -22.23 -2.49 -2.13
C ALA A 76 -21.04 -1.49 -2.05
N ALA A 77 -21.34 -0.19 -1.95
CA ALA A 77 -20.32 0.85 -1.87
C ALA A 77 -19.48 0.79 -0.59
N ASP A 78 -19.93 0.10 0.46
CA ASP A 78 -19.18 -0.06 1.69
C ASP A 78 -18.18 -1.22 1.63
N ARG A 79 -18.26 -2.07 0.58
CA ARG A 79 -17.41 -3.25 0.44
C ARG A 79 -15.99 -2.91 -0.01
N PHE A 80 -15.84 -1.86 -0.80
CA PHE A 80 -14.54 -1.39 -1.32
C PHE A 80 -14.45 0.11 -1.13
N ARG A 81 -13.43 0.58 -0.42
CA ARG A 81 -13.16 2.00 -0.23
C ARG A 81 -11.68 2.30 -0.41
N LEU A 82 -11.39 3.40 -1.05
CA LEU A 82 -10.05 3.89 -1.33
C LEU A 82 -9.87 5.29 -0.77
N TYR A 83 -8.83 5.47 0.03
CA TYR A 83 -8.50 6.74 0.65
C TYR A 83 -7.11 7.20 0.20
N VAL A 84 -6.98 8.49 -0.04
CA VAL A 84 -5.70 9.15 -0.29
C VAL A 84 -5.54 10.31 0.69
N ASN A 85 -4.41 10.34 1.38
CA ASN A 85 -4.09 11.37 2.39
C ASN A 85 -5.21 11.59 3.42
N GLY A 86 -5.81 10.50 3.90
CA GLY A 86 -6.84 10.51 4.93
C GLY A 86 -8.27 10.75 4.45
N SER A 87 -8.47 11.08 3.17
CA SER A 87 -9.79 11.36 2.60
C SER A 87 -10.20 10.27 1.61
N GLU A 88 -11.47 9.88 1.63
CA GLU A 88 -12.01 8.98 0.60
C GLU A 88 -12.00 9.68 -0.76
N THR A 89 -11.61 8.95 -1.79
CA THR A 89 -11.52 9.49 -3.15
C THR A 89 -12.87 9.47 -3.86
N VAL A 90 -13.04 10.35 -4.84
CA VAL A 90 -14.15 10.26 -5.80
C VAL A 90 -13.74 9.28 -6.91
N TYR A 91 -14.67 8.46 -7.36
CA TYR A 91 -14.43 7.44 -8.37
C TYR A 91 -15.01 7.85 -9.74
N SER A 92 -14.19 7.75 -10.79
CA SER A 92 -14.63 7.82 -12.19
C SER A 92 -15.29 6.52 -12.64
N ALA A 93 -14.88 5.39 -12.03
CA ALA A 93 -15.51 4.09 -12.22
C ALA A 93 -15.50 3.32 -10.89
N ALA A 94 -16.61 2.65 -10.61
CA ALA A 94 -16.74 1.80 -9.44
C ALA A 94 -17.62 0.57 -9.74
N SER A 95 -17.10 -0.59 -9.40
CA SER A 95 -17.86 -1.83 -9.29
C SER A 95 -17.51 -2.53 -7.99
N TYR A 96 -18.41 -3.33 -7.48
CA TYR A 96 -18.24 -3.94 -6.16
C TYR A 96 -18.49 -5.44 -6.24
N ALA A 97 -17.65 -6.22 -5.61
CA ALA A 97 -17.86 -7.64 -5.43
C ALA A 97 -19.22 -7.92 -4.78
N SER A 98 -19.78 -9.09 -5.02
CA SER A 98 -21.01 -9.52 -4.36
C SER A 98 -20.83 -9.54 -2.84
N GLU A 99 -21.92 -9.40 -2.12
CA GLU A 99 -21.93 -9.62 -0.67
C GLU A 99 -21.38 -11.00 -0.35
N ASP A 100 -20.55 -11.06 0.66
CA ASP A 100 -19.88 -12.28 1.11
C ASP A 100 -18.91 -12.94 0.11
N ALA A 101 -18.59 -12.29 -1.00
CA ALA A 101 -17.60 -12.81 -1.96
C ALA A 101 -16.23 -12.97 -1.29
N ASN A 102 -15.53 -14.04 -1.67
CA ASN A 102 -14.11 -14.17 -1.35
C ASN A 102 -13.30 -13.34 -2.35
N ILE A 103 -12.48 -12.45 -1.83
CA ILE A 103 -11.58 -11.62 -2.62
C ILE A 103 -10.30 -12.39 -2.97
N ASP A 104 -9.62 -11.98 -4.03
CA ASP A 104 -8.35 -12.59 -4.46
C ASP A 104 -7.19 -12.24 -3.54
N TRP A 105 -7.27 -11.12 -2.84
CA TRP A 105 -6.31 -10.75 -1.82
C TRP A 105 -6.31 -11.75 -0.68
N ASN A 106 -5.11 -12.09 -0.19
CA ASN A 106 -4.97 -13.01 0.94
C ASN A 106 -5.37 -14.48 0.62
N GLN A 107 -5.29 -14.89 -0.63
CA GLN A 107 -5.40 -16.29 -1.05
C GLN A 107 -4.02 -16.95 -1.15
N THR A 108 -4.01 -18.27 -1.37
CA THR A 108 -2.78 -19.04 -1.61
C THR A 108 -2.27 -18.80 -3.04
N GLN A 109 -1.88 -17.57 -3.31
CA GLN A 109 -1.34 -17.11 -4.58
C GLN A 109 -0.07 -16.29 -4.31
N PRO A 110 0.86 -16.18 -5.25
CA PRO A 110 1.98 -15.29 -5.11
C PRO A 110 1.52 -13.82 -4.99
N HIS A 111 2.10 -13.10 -4.04
CA HIS A 111 1.87 -11.69 -3.81
C HIS A 111 3.15 -10.91 -4.11
N TYR A 112 3.01 -9.70 -4.63
CA TYR A 112 4.14 -8.86 -5.04
C TYR A 112 3.93 -7.41 -4.62
N ILE A 113 4.98 -6.79 -4.13
CA ILE A 113 5.06 -5.35 -3.89
C ILE A 113 5.92 -4.75 -5.00
N GLY A 114 5.43 -3.70 -5.66
CA GLY A 114 6.16 -2.94 -6.66
C GLY A 114 6.24 -3.58 -8.05
N ARG A 115 5.43 -4.60 -8.36
CA ARG A 115 5.36 -5.20 -9.70
C ARG A 115 4.00 -5.77 -10.01
N GLN A 116 3.75 -6.04 -11.29
CA GLN A 116 2.59 -6.81 -11.73
C GLN A 116 2.78 -8.32 -11.45
N ALA A 117 1.71 -9.02 -11.06
CA ALA A 117 1.81 -10.40 -10.61
C ALA A 117 2.17 -11.39 -11.73
N HIS A 118 1.47 -11.32 -12.87
CA HIS A 118 1.62 -12.30 -13.94
C HIS A 118 2.85 -12.11 -14.84
N ASN A 119 3.55 -10.98 -14.73
CA ASN A 119 4.75 -10.70 -15.50
C ASN A 119 5.72 -9.78 -14.75
N THR A 120 6.87 -9.50 -15.34
CA THR A 120 7.88 -8.61 -14.75
C THR A 120 7.78 -7.16 -15.26
N SER A 121 6.67 -6.80 -15.90
CA SER A 121 6.42 -5.44 -16.38
C SER A 121 5.70 -4.58 -15.34
N ASN A 122 5.42 -3.34 -15.70
CA ASN A 122 4.66 -2.39 -14.88
C ASN A 122 5.19 -2.28 -13.46
N LEU A 123 6.53 -2.26 -13.37
CA LEU A 123 7.25 -2.07 -12.11
C LEU A 123 6.91 -0.70 -11.53
N TYR A 124 6.81 -0.64 -10.22
CA TYR A 124 6.70 0.61 -9.51
C TYR A 124 8.06 1.33 -9.52
N ASP A 125 8.05 2.54 -10.04
CA ASP A 125 9.21 3.43 -10.06
C ASP A 125 8.95 4.56 -9.07
N GLY A 126 9.63 4.49 -7.93
CA GLY A 126 9.39 5.42 -6.83
C GLY A 126 9.87 4.89 -5.48
N ALA A 127 9.40 5.53 -4.43
CA ALA A 127 9.66 5.10 -3.06
C ALA A 127 8.36 4.61 -2.41
N ILE A 128 8.46 3.58 -1.59
CA ILE A 128 7.36 3.02 -0.81
C ILE A 128 7.86 2.75 0.62
N CYS A 129 7.04 3.03 1.61
CA CYS A 129 7.34 2.71 3.00
C CYS A 129 6.07 2.56 3.85
N GLN A 130 6.24 2.05 5.06
CA GLN A 130 5.15 1.78 6.00
C GLN A 130 4.02 0.98 5.34
N VAL A 131 4.39 -0.14 4.74
CA VAL A 131 3.43 -1.03 4.09
C VAL A 131 2.79 -1.92 5.13
N TYR A 132 1.50 -1.78 5.29
CA TYR A 132 0.67 -2.62 6.15
C TYR A 132 -0.27 -3.47 5.31
N PHE A 133 -0.43 -4.69 5.69
CA PHE A 133 -1.53 -5.56 5.27
C PHE A 133 -2.15 -6.15 6.53
N ILE A 134 -3.40 -5.84 6.80
CA ILE A 134 -4.12 -6.32 7.98
C ILE A 134 -5.20 -7.30 7.53
N ASP A 135 -5.01 -8.56 7.87
CA ASP A 135 -5.94 -9.64 7.57
C ASP A 135 -7.08 -9.64 8.58
N GLY A 136 -8.31 -9.63 8.09
CA GLY A 136 -9.53 -9.76 8.90
C GLY A 136 -10.04 -8.45 9.51
N GLN A 137 -9.45 -7.30 9.19
CA GLN A 137 -9.95 -5.99 9.65
C GLN A 137 -10.10 -5.01 8.49
N ALA A 138 -11.17 -4.24 8.51
CA ALA A 138 -11.48 -3.14 7.58
C ALA A 138 -11.29 -1.80 8.29
N LEU A 139 -10.05 -1.30 8.32
CA LEU A 139 -9.63 -0.11 9.06
C LEU A 139 -9.65 1.13 8.17
N GLY A 140 -10.03 2.26 8.74
CA GLY A 140 -9.93 3.57 8.08
C GLY A 140 -8.51 4.16 8.15
N PRO A 141 -8.27 5.25 7.38
CA PRO A 141 -6.95 5.87 7.27
C PRO A 141 -6.43 6.47 8.58
N GLU A 142 -7.31 6.84 9.51
CA GLU A 142 -6.98 7.39 10.84
C GLU A 142 -6.16 6.43 11.71
N ASN A 143 -6.12 5.15 11.35
CA ASN A 143 -5.27 4.15 12.01
C ASN A 143 -3.80 4.27 11.61
N PHE A 144 -3.51 4.83 10.44
CA PHE A 144 -2.17 4.88 9.83
C PHE A 144 -1.67 6.30 9.58
N GLY A 145 -2.50 7.31 9.81
CA GLY A 145 -2.17 8.71 9.64
C GLY A 145 -3.03 9.63 10.51
N PHE A 146 -2.69 10.89 10.52
CA PHE A 146 -3.42 11.95 11.22
C PHE A 146 -3.21 13.30 10.53
N THR A 147 -4.16 14.21 10.69
CA THR A 147 -3.97 15.60 10.27
C THR A 147 -3.22 16.35 11.35
N ASP A 148 -2.06 16.90 11.01
CA ASP A 148 -1.31 17.74 11.91
C ASP A 148 -2.06 19.06 12.13
N PRO A 149 -2.44 19.39 13.37
CA PRO A 149 -3.25 20.58 13.66
C PRO A 149 -2.53 21.92 13.40
N LEU A 150 -1.20 21.90 13.34
CA LEU A 150 -0.41 23.12 13.10
C LEU A 150 -0.27 23.42 11.61
N THR A 151 -0.12 22.40 10.79
CA THR A 151 0.16 22.56 9.36
C THR A 151 -1.02 22.18 8.47
N ASN A 152 -2.07 21.62 9.05
CA ASN A 152 -3.22 21.04 8.35
C ASN A 152 -2.82 20.03 7.25
N THR A 153 -1.68 19.34 7.44
CA THR A 153 -1.18 18.33 6.51
C THR A 153 -1.41 16.93 7.07
N TRP A 154 -1.71 15.99 6.19
CA TRP A 154 -1.80 14.58 6.54
C TRP A 154 -0.41 14.02 6.78
N LYS A 155 -0.21 13.42 7.94
CA LYS A 155 1.07 12.86 8.39
C LYS A 155 0.94 11.41 8.79
N PRO A 156 2.00 10.62 8.64
CA PRO A 156 1.98 9.21 9.03
C PRO A 156 1.94 9.01 10.54
N LYS A 157 1.24 7.96 10.92
CA LYS A 157 1.10 7.45 12.28
C LYS A 157 1.40 5.96 12.26
N LYS A 158 2.17 5.49 13.21
CA LYS A 158 2.39 4.04 13.38
C LYS A 158 1.08 3.40 13.85
N TYR A 159 0.67 2.32 13.21
CA TYR A 159 -0.44 1.52 13.68
C TYR A 159 -0.14 0.92 15.05
N THR A 160 -1.05 1.11 15.99
CA THR A 160 -0.94 0.64 17.39
C THR A 160 -2.02 -0.37 17.77
N GLY A 161 -2.87 -0.73 16.80
CA GLY A 161 -3.88 -1.76 17.00
C GLY A 161 -3.28 -3.17 16.97
N THR A 162 -4.15 -4.15 17.10
CA THR A 162 -3.76 -5.56 17.06
C THR A 162 -3.54 -6.01 15.62
N PHE A 163 -2.40 -6.63 15.35
CA PHE A 163 -2.14 -7.31 14.08
C PHE A 163 -2.87 -8.66 14.07
N THR A 164 -4.11 -8.64 13.58
CA THR A 164 -4.96 -9.83 13.48
C THR A 164 -4.67 -10.63 12.22
N GLY A 165 -5.14 -11.88 12.19
CA GLY A 165 -4.99 -12.77 11.04
C GLY A 165 -3.56 -13.24 10.81
N THR A 166 -3.43 -14.44 10.27
CA THR A 166 -2.12 -15.09 10.07
C THR A 166 -1.29 -14.48 8.94
N ASN A 167 -1.93 -13.81 7.99
CA ASN A 167 -1.27 -13.26 6.80
C ASN A 167 -1.00 -11.74 6.93
N THR A 168 -1.26 -11.17 8.10
CA THR A 168 -0.92 -9.78 8.40
C THR A 168 0.58 -9.57 8.38
N PHE A 169 1.03 -8.49 7.75
CA PHE A 169 2.42 -8.06 7.81
C PHE A 169 2.53 -6.52 7.94
N TYR A 170 3.67 -6.09 8.44
CA TYR A 170 4.09 -4.69 8.47
C TYR A 170 5.55 -4.57 8.04
N LEU A 171 5.78 -3.86 6.96
CA LEU A 171 7.11 -3.56 6.43
C LEU A 171 7.39 -2.06 6.59
N PRO A 172 8.18 -1.65 7.56
CA PRO A 172 8.53 -0.24 7.76
C PRO A 172 9.25 0.38 6.56
N MET A 173 10.17 -0.40 5.97
CA MET A 173 11.07 0.07 4.90
C MET A 173 11.74 1.40 5.28
N ASP A 174 12.19 1.49 6.52
CA ASP A 174 12.60 2.74 7.17
C ASP A 174 14.10 2.88 7.37
N GLY A 175 14.88 1.97 6.82
CA GLY A 175 16.34 1.95 6.94
C GLY A 175 16.86 1.39 8.27
N ASN A 176 16.00 1.05 9.21
CA ASN A 176 16.39 0.54 10.54
C ASN A 176 16.30 -0.99 10.65
N SER A 177 15.60 -1.63 9.72
CA SER A 177 15.43 -3.08 9.65
C SER A 177 15.68 -3.58 8.23
N LEU A 178 15.82 -4.89 8.07
CA LEU A 178 15.87 -5.52 6.75
C LEU A 178 14.63 -5.12 5.95
N ILE A 179 14.82 -4.80 4.65
CA ILE A 179 13.77 -4.24 3.81
C ILE A 179 12.49 -5.10 3.74
N GLY A 180 12.66 -6.42 3.72
CA GLY A 180 11.56 -7.39 3.67
C GLY A 180 11.16 -7.95 5.03
N LYS A 181 11.70 -7.42 6.15
CA LYS A 181 11.43 -7.96 7.47
C LYS A 181 10.08 -7.53 8.01
N ASP A 182 9.20 -8.48 8.23
CA ASP A 182 7.91 -8.25 8.87
C ASP A 182 8.09 -7.84 10.35
N GLN A 183 7.46 -6.75 10.73
CA GLN A 183 7.46 -6.19 12.07
C GLN A 183 6.08 -6.31 12.76
N SER A 184 5.15 -7.06 12.18
CA SER A 184 3.84 -7.33 12.80
C SER A 184 3.92 -8.34 13.94
N GLY A 185 4.96 -9.17 13.95
CA GLY A 185 5.12 -10.29 14.86
C GLY A 185 4.66 -11.63 14.29
N ASN A 186 4.05 -11.67 13.11
CA ASN A 186 3.58 -12.90 12.48
C ASN A 186 4.68 -13.65 11.71
N GLY A 187 5.80 -12.97 11.40
CA GLY A 187 6.91 -13.58 10.69
C GLY A 187 6.68 -13.74 9.18
N ASN A 188 5.77 -12.97 8.60
CA ASN A 188 5.49 -12.94 7.16
C ASN A 188 6.54 -12.10 6.41
N ASP A 189 7.77 -12.58 6.42
CA ASP A 189 8.90 -11.92 5.78
C ASP A 189 8.80 -11.95 4.25
N TRP A 190 9.24 -10.89 3.59
CA TRP A 190 9.23 -10.72 2.14
C TRP A 190 10.65 -10.84 1.59
N THR A 191 10.77 -11.47 0.43
CA THR A 191 12.05 -11.61 -0.25
C THR A 191 12.28 -10.40 -1.16
N PRO A 192 13.29 -9.54 -0.88
CA PRO A 192 13.66 -8.45 -1.79
C PRO A 192 14.21 -8.98 -3.11
N VAL A 193 13.77 -8.38 -4.23
CA VAL A 193 14.22 -8.77 -5.58
C VAL A 193 14.72 -7.53 -6.31
N ASN A 194 15.89 -7.60 -6.92
CA ASN A 194 16.50 -6.53 -7.74
C ASN A 194 16.78 -5.21 -7.01
N PHE A 195 17.10 -5.27 -5.73
CA PHE A 195 17.50 -4.08 -4.96
C PHE A 195 18.98 -3.69 -5.14
N GLY A 196 19.59 -4.11 -6.25
CA GLY A 196 20.98 -3.76 -6.62
C GLY A 196 22.01 -4.72 -6.04
N GLY A 197 22.93 -5.16 -6.89
CA GLY A 197 24.08 -5.99 -6.52
C GLY A 197 23.77 -7.44 -6.17
N SER A 198 24.82 -8.18 -5.88
CA SER A 198 24.77 -9.60 -5.48
C SER A 198 24.61 -9.80 -3.96
N VAL A 199 24.55 -8.72 -3.22
CA VAL A 199 24.42 -8.74 -1.75
C VAL A 199 22.99 -8.40 -1.39
N ALA A 200 22.36 -9.22 -0.56
CA ALA A 200 21.08 -8.90 0.02
C ALA A 200 21.18 -7.59 0.82
N LEU A 201 20.32 -6.64 0.52
CA LEU A 201 20.25 -5.39 1.28
C LEU A 201 19.72 -5.72 2.67
N GLU A 202 20.55 -5.46 3.66
CA GLU A 202 20.18 -5.68 5.05
C GLU A 202 19.23 -4.60 5.58
N LYS A 203 19.19 -3.43 4.92
CA LYS A 203 18.38 -2.29 5.35
C LYS A 203 17.74 -1.60 4.15
N ALA A 204 16.59 -1.00 4.37
CA ALA A 204 15.99 -0.12 3.38
C ALA A 204 16.83 1.14 3.21
N THR A 205 17.16 1.46 1.96
CA THR A 205 17.85 2.70 1.57
C THR A 205 16.86 3.60 0.85
N GLY A 206 15.91 4.17 1.53
CA GLY A 206 14.90 5.01 0.92
C GLY A 206 14.58 6.24 1.73
N ALA A 207 14.06 7.28 1.08
CA ALA A 207 13.50 8.41 1.77
C ALA A 207 12.20 8.01 2.45
N LYS A 208 12.11 8.27 3.73
CA LYS A 208 10.82 8.24 4.44
C LYS A 208 10.05 9.52 4.14
N PRO A 209 8.72 9.51 4.19
CA PRO A 209 7.99 10.75 4.41
C PRO A 209 8.57 11.41 5.67
N ILE A 210 8.76 12.71 5.66
CA ILE A 210 9.25 13.43 6.85
C ILE A 210 8.17 13.32 7.91
N LEU A 211 8.40 12.42 8.82
CA LEU A 211 7.35 11.91 9.64
C LEU A 211 7.15 12.68 10.86
N ASN A 212 7.94 13.31 11.41
CA ASN A 212 7.64 13.64 12.77
C ASN A 212 8.84 14.27 13.45
N THR A 213 8.69 15.52 13.68
CA THR A 213 9.62 16.25 14.52
C THR A 213 9.46 15.92 16.01
N THR A 214 8.35 15.32 16.43
CA THR A 214 8.13 15.02 17.85
C THR A 214 8.96 13.84 18.34
N GLN A 215 9.43 12.99 17.47
CA GLN A 215 10.40 11.95 17.81
C GLN A 215 11.83 12.36 17.45
N GLY A 216 12.04 13.66 17.40
CA GLY A 216 13.37 14.19 17.18
C GLY A 216 13.87 14.02 15.78
N GLY A 217 12.96 13.84 14.79
CA GLY A 217 13.36 13.83 13.38
C GLY A 217 14.77 13.30 13.17
N THR A 218 15.19 12.35 13.96
CA THR A 218 16.49 11.77 13.79
C THR A 218 16.42 11.19 12.43
N GLN A 219 16.97 11.92 11.58
CA GLN A 219 17.38 11.67 10.24
C GLN A 219 18.29 10.45 10.21
N ALA A 220 18.06 9.47 11.07
CA ALA A 220 18.74 8.20 11.02
C ALA A 220 18.37 7.55 9.70
N GLY A 221 19.16 7.82 8.68
CA GLY A 221 18.92 7.37 7.32
C GLY A 221 18.89 8.46 6.26
N VAL A 222 18.97 9.71 6.61
CA VAL A 222 19.45 10.71 5.66
C VAL A 222 20.96 10.50 5.57
N GLY A 223 21.39 9.85 4.51
CA GLY A 223 22.78 9.89 4.15
C GLY A 223 23.19 11.35 4.12
N VAL A 224 24.09 11.74 4.99
CA VAL A 224 24.76 13.01 4.86
C VAL A 224 25.55 12.88 3.56
N PHE A 225 25.08 13.55 2.54
CA PHE A 225 25.87 13.70 1.33
C PHE A 225 27.04 14.61 1.71
N GLY A 226 28.16 13.99 2.03
CA GLY A 226 29.46 14.63 2.10
C GLY A 226 30.07 14.64 0.73
#